data_2bd85f62ed6d17de849db7fb76bd79e0
#
_entry.id   2bd85f62ed6d17de849db7fb76bd79e0
#
_cell.length_a   1.000
_cell.length_b   1.000
_cell.length_c   1.000
_cell.angle_alpha   90.00
_cell.angle_beta   90.00
_cell.angle_gamma   90.00
#
_symmetry.space_group_name_H-M   'P 1'
#
loop_
_entity.id
_entity.type
_entity.pdbx_description
1 polymer ?
#
loop_
_entity_poly.entity_id
_entity_poly.type
_entity_poly.pdbx_seq_one_letter_code
_entity_poly.pdbx_strand_id
1 'polypeptide(L)'
;SVKGGPAEWDVHDGVFTVNKKKGDIQTKQKFDSFQLHIEWCVPENITGESQLRGNSGVFLQGLYEVQILDCYTNAMRKPGEWNVYDIIYNAPTFKKDGSYRTHPTVTVIHNGVVLQNNTTILGTTEWIGFPQVKAHGSGPIILQSHGDPSEPISFRNIWIREL
;
A
#
# COMPACT_ATOMS: atom_id res chain seq x y z
N SER A 1 4.99 -1.00 -14.46
CA SER A 1 6.14 -0.90 -13.54
C SER A 1 6.40 0.55 -13.14
N VAL A 2 6.81 0.79 -11.91
CA VAL A 2 7.22 2.13 -11.41
C VAL A 2 8.43 2.67 -12.20
N LYS A 3 9.29 1.78 -12.68
CA LYS A 3 10.47 2.13 -13.50
C LYS A 3 10.13 2.40 -14.97
N GLY A 4 8.86 2.37 -15.34
CA GLY A 4 8.38 2.42 -16.73
C GLY A 4 8.24 1.03 -17.36
N GLY A 5 7.47 0.96 -18.45
CA GLY A 5 7.17 -0.29 -19.13
C GLY A 5 6.06 -1.13 -18.48
N PRO A 6 5.83 -2.36 -18.96
CA PRO A 6 4.79 -3.23 -18.43
C PRO A 6 5.09 -3.68 -17.00
N ALA A 7 4.02 -3.92 -16.24
CA ALA A 7 4.11 -4.67 -15.00
C ALA A 7 4.33 -6.15 -15.34
N GLU A 8 5.34 -6.76 -14.73
CA GLU A 8 5.72 -8.14 -15.01
C GLU A 8 5.53 -9.04 -13.77
N TRP A 9 4.46 -8.78 -13.03
CA TRP A 9 4.00 -9.69 -11.97
C TRP A 9 3.17 -10.82 -12.58
N ASP A 10 3.23 -11.99 -11.97
CA ASP A 10 2.49 -13.15 -12.44
C ASP A 10 0.99 -12.96 -12.23
N VAL A 11 0.18 -13.20 -13.27
CA VAL A 11 -1.27 -13.06 -13.22
C VAL A 11 -1.93 -14.38 -13.58
N HIS A 12 -2.75 -14.91 -12.68
CA HIS A 12 -3.51 -16.14 -12.89
C HIS A 12 -4.90 -16.03 -12.23
N ASP A 13 -5.97 -16.27 -12.97
CA ASP A 13 -7.35 -16.26 -12.51
C ASP A 13 -7.75 -15.01 -11.70
N GLY A 14 -7.32 -13.82 -12.16
CA GLY A 14 -7.62 -12.55 -11.51
C GLY A 14 -6.79 -12.26 -10.24
N VAL A 15 -5.88 -13.16 -9.89
CA VAL A 15 -4.88 -12.99 -8.84
C VAL A 15 -3.56 -12.59 -9.46
N PHE A 16 -2.89 -11.58 -8.92
CA PHE A 16 -1.53 -11.25 -9.30
C PHE A 16 -0.59 -11.33 -8.11
N THR A 17 0.56 -11.96 -8.35
CA THR A 17 1.55 -12.27 -7.32
C THR A 17 2.79 -11.44 -7.54
N VAL A 18 3.34 -10.90 -6.46
CA VAL A 18 4.55 -10.09 -6.48
C VAL A 18 5.69 -10.85 -7.17
N ASN A 19 6.29 -10.22 -8.18
CA ASN A 19 7.55 -10.72 -8.74
C ASN A 19 8.70 -9.87 -8.21
N LYS A 20 9.40 -10.39 -7.20
CA LYS A 20 10.46 -9.66 -6.48
C LYS A 20 11.64 -9.24 -7.36
N LYS A 21 11.81 -9.87 -8.53
CA LYS A 21 12.85 -9.49 -9.52
C LYS A 21 12.44 -8.31 -10.40
N LYS A 22 11.15 -7.98 -10.44
CA LYS A 22 10.57 -6.98 -11.36
C LYS A 22 10.25 -5.65 -10.69
N GLY A 23 10.33 -5.58 -9.36
CA GLY A 23 10.08 -4.38 -8.57
C GLY A 23 8.61 -3.99 -8.50
N ASP A 24 8.37 -2.80 -8.01
CA ASP A 24 7.04 -2.26 -7.73
C ASP A 24 6.21 -2.03 -8.99
N ILE A 25 4.90 -2.16 -8.84
CA ILE A 25 3.93 -1.82 -9.87
C ILE A 25 3.06 -0.64 -9.43
N GLN A 26 2.53 0.11 -10.40
CA GLN A 26 1.67 1.25 -10.14
C GLN A 26 0.51 1.36 -11.10
N THR A 27 -0.55 2.06 -10.67
CA THR A 27 -1.64 2.44 -11.57
C THR A 27 -1.14 3.43 -12.63
N LYS A 28 -1.73 3.37 -13.83
CA LYS A 28 -1.52 4.40 -14.86
C LYS A 28 -2.27 5.68 -14.50
N GLN A 29 -3.47 5.53 -13.94
CA GLN A 29 -4.29 6.63 -13.44
C GLN A 29 -3.68 7.16 -12.14
N LYS A 30 -3.81 8.48 -11.94
CA LYS A 30 -3.42 9.19 -10.73
C LYS A 30 -4.68 9.64 -10.00
N PHE A 31 -4.61 9.68 -8.69
CA PHE A 31 -5.74 9.96 -7.81
C PHE A 31 -5.38 11.05 -6.79
N ASP A 32 -6.40 11.76 -6.32
CA ASP A 32 -6.32 12.65 -5.16
C ASP A 32 -6.87 11.94 -3.93
N SER A 33 -8.06 12.29 -3.46
CA SER A 33 -8.74 11.59 -2.37
C SER A 33 -9.56 10.43 -2.91
N PHE A 34 -9.57 9.30 -2.20
CA PHE A 34 -10.26 8.11 -2.67
C PHE A 34 -10.63 7.15 -1.55
N GLN A 35 -11.56 6.26 -1.86
CA GLN A 35 -11.77 5.00 -1.18
C GLN A 35 -11.12 3.89 -2.01
N LEU A 36 -10.32 3.05 -1.38
CA LEU A 36 -9.63 1.91 -1.99
C LEU A 36 -10.01 0.63 -1.27
N HIS A 37 -10.42 -0.38 -2.02
CA HIS A 37 -10.54 -1.75 -1.55
C HIS A 37 -9.45 -2.60 -2.16
N ILE A 38 -8.80 -3.42 -1.36
CA ILE A 38 -7.75 -4.33 -1.82
C ILE A 38 -7.74 -5.60 -0.99
N GLU A 39 -7.75 -6.74 -1.67
CA GLU A 39 -7.53 -8.04 -1.03
C GLU A 39 -6.10 -8.51 -1.26
N TRP A 40 -5.47 -9.03 -0.21
CA TRP A 40 -4.11 -9.53 -0.24
C TRP A 40 -3.98 -10.82 0.57
N CYS A 41 -3.01 -11.66 0.19
CA CYS A 41 -2.80 -12.96 0.83
C CYS A 41 -1.30 -13.23 0.99
N VAL A 42 -0.93 -13.57 2.22
CA VAL A 42 0.36 -14.18 2.52
C VAL A 42 0.26 -15.66 2.19
N PRO A 43 1.18 -16.26 1.42
CA PRO A 43 1.08 -17.67 1.06
C PRO A 43 1.19 -18.58 2.28
N GLU A 44 0.57 -19.76 2.22
CA GLU A 44 0.51 -20.72 3.34
C GLU A 44 1.91 -21.19 3.79
N ASN A 45 2.84 -21.28 2.86
CA ASN A 45 4.22 -21.69 3.10
C ASN A 45 5.18 -20.55 3.45
N ILE A 46 4.65 -19.40 3.89
CA ILE A 46 5.46 -18.22 4.19
C ILE A 46 6.54 -18.51 5.24
N THR A 47 7.74 -18.04 4.98
CA THR A 47 8.90 -18.16 5.86
C THR A 47 9.38 -16.79 6.35
N GLY A 48 10.31 -16.78 7.29
CA GLY A 48 10.90 -15.56 7.85
C GLY A 48 10.22 -15.09 9.13
N GLU A 49 10.72 -13.97 9.65
CA GLU A 49 10.24 -13.33 10.90
C GLU A 49 10.23 -11.81 10.75
N SER A 50 9.32 -11.14 11.47
CA SER A 50 9.22 -9.68 11.52
C SER A 50 9.19 -9.06 10.11
N GLN A 51 9.99 -8.05 9.84
CA GLN A 51 10.07 -7.35 8.55
C GLN A 51 10.54 -8.22 7.37
N LEU A 52 11.06 -9.41 7.65
CA LEU A 52 11.49 -10.39 6.64
C LEU A 52 10.44 -11.47 6.36
N ARG A 53 9.18 -11.24 6.77
CA ARG A 53 8.09 -12.19 6.62
C ARG A 53 6.86 -11.54 6.01
N GLY A 54 6.54 -11.88 4.76
CA GLY A 54 5.31 -11.45 4.10
C GLY A 54 5.18 -9.93 4.06
N ASN A 55 6.21 -9.23 3.60
CA ASN A 55 6.28 -7.78 3.58
C ASN A 55 5.91 -7.21 2.21
N SER A 56 5.07 -6.20 2.21
CA SER A 56 4.69 -5.37 1.08
C SER A 56 4.11 -4.05 1.59
N GLY A 57 3.70 -3.17 0.70
CA GLY A 57 3.05 -1.91 1.03
C GLY A 57 2.10 -1.43 -0.05
N VAL A 58 1.08 -0.72 0.36
CA VAL A 58 0.19 0.04 -0.51
C VAL A 58 0.52 1.52 -0.37
N PHE A 59 1.15 2.11 -1.39
CA PHE A 59 1.52 3.52 -1.37
C PHE A 59 0.40 4.37 -1.97
N LEU A 60 -0.21 5.19 -1.13
CA LEU A 60 -1.23 6.16 -1.50
C LEU A 60 -0.56 7.37 -2.14
N GLN A 61 -1.01 7.77 -3.33
CA GLN A 61 -0.36 8.78 -4.19
C GLN A 61 1.13 8.51 -4.44
N GLY A 62 1.57 7.25 -4.29
CA GLY A 62 2.97 6.85 -4.47
C GLY A 62 3.92 7.31 -3.35
N LEU A 63 3.42 7.88 -2.26
CA LEU A 63 4.21 8.57 -1.23
C LEU A 63 3.95 8.09 0.20
N TYR A 64 2.71 7.68 0.52
CA TYR A 64 2.27 7.39 1.88
C TYR A 64 1.90 5.91 1.98
N GLU A 65 2.66 5.15 2.74
CA GLU A 65 2.52 3.72 2.83
C GLU A 65 1.46 3.28 3.86
N VAL A 66 0.59 2.39 3.43
CA VAL A 66 -0.15 1.50 4.32
C VAL A 66 0.56 0.15 4.28
N GLN A 67 1.19 -0.19 5.39
CA GLN A 67 2.02 -1.39 5.52
C GLN A 67 1.19 -2.67 5.34
N ILE A 68 1.73 -3.62 4.61
CA ILE A 68 1.32 -5.03 4.61
C ILE A 68 2.46 -5.85 5.19
N LEU A 69 2.18 -6.57 6.28
CA LEU A 69 3.19 -7.40 6.94
C LEU A 69 2.49 -8.55 7.67
N ASP A 70 3.00 -9.77 7.51
CA ASP A 70 2.47 -10.93 8.24
C ASP A 70 2.58 -10.72 9.76
N CYS A 71 1.47 -11.00 10.46
CA CYS A 71 1.37 -10.84 11.92
C CYS A 71 1.54 -9.41 12.45
N TYR A 72 1.39 -8.39 11.59
CA TYR A 72 1.54 -6.98 11.99
C TYR A 72 0.36 -6.47 12.82
N THR A 73 -0.83 -6.97 12.59
CA THR A 73 -2.04 -6.59 13.33
C THR A 73 -2.78 -7.81 13.86
N ASN A 74 -3.55 -7.61 14.95
CA ASN A 74 -4.42 -8.65 15.51
C ASN A 74 -5.67 -8.94 14.66
N ALA A 75 -5.92 -8.14 13.61
CA ALA A 75 -6.99 -8.35 12.65
C ALA A 75 -6.58 -9.29 11.51
N MET A 76 -5.31 -9.65 11.42
CA MET A 76 -4.76 -10.48 10.36
C MET A 76 -5.31 -11.90 10.38
N ARG A 77 -5.58 -12.44 9.19
CA ARG A 77 -5.91 -13.85 8.99
C ARG A 77 -4.63 -14.69 8.85
N LYS A 78 -4.79 -16.00 8.98
CA LYS A 78 -3.67 -16.94 8.85
C LYS A 78 -3.09 -16.92 7.43
N PRO A 79 -1.80 -17.28 7.26
CA PRO A 79 -1.23 -17.54 5.94
C PRO A 79 -2.11 -18.48 5.12
N GLY A 80 -2.27 -18.18 3.84
CA GLY A 80 -3.19 -18.86 2.92
C GLY A 80 -4.59 -18.27 2.89
N GLU A 81 -4.96 -17.42 3.82
CA GLU A 81 -6.27 -16.74 3.85
C GLU A 81 -6.17 -15.32 3.30
N TRP A 82 -7.24 -14.89 2.61
CA TRP A 82 -7.32 -13.53 2.06
C TRP A 82 -7.66 -12.51 3.13
N ASN A 83 -6.84 -11.48 3.24
CA ASN A 83 -7.06 -10.28 4.04
C ASN A 83 -7.67 -9.19 3.19
N VAL A 84 -8.44 -8.31 3.81
CA VAL A 84 -9.10 -7.17 3.17
C VAL A 84 -8.64 -5.88 3.83
N TYR A 85 -8.18 -4.92 3.03
CA TYR A 85 -8.06 -3.52 3.41
C TYR A 85 -9.14 -2.70 2.72
N ASP A 86 -9.95 -2.00 3.50
CA ASP A 86 -10.76 -0.89 3.07
C ASP A 86 -10.12 0.41 3.58
N ILE A 87 -9.67 1.24 2.64
CA ILE A 87 -8.89 2.44 2.94
C ILE A 87 -9.65 3.67 2.47
N ILE A 88 -9.82 4.66 3.33
CA ILE A 88 -10.30 5.99 2.96
C ILE A 88 -9.11 6.94 3.12
N TYR A 89 -8.72 7.58 2.04
CA TYR A 89 -7.60 8.49 2.00
C TYR A 89 -8.04 9.88 1.57
N ASN A 90 -7.69 10.89 2.38
CA ASN A 90 -7.87 12.30 2.04
C ASN A 90 -6.51 12.92 1.71
N ALA A 91 -6.38 13.40 0.49
CA ALA A 91 -5.15 13.99 -0.01
C ALA A 91 -4.82 15.32 0.71
N PRO A 92 -3.53 15.67 0.84
CA PRO A 92 -3.13 16.92 1.43
C PRO A 92 -3.41 18.12 0.49
N THR A 93 -3.50 19.30 1.07
CA THR A 93 -3.34 20.54 0.32
C THR A 93 -2.11 21.29 0.83
N PHE A 94 -1.51 22.09 -0.06
CA PHE A 94 -0.25 22.76 0.24
C PHE A 94 -0.41 24.30 0.21
N LYS A 95 0.41 24.97 1.00
CA LYS A 95 0.62 26.43 0.92
C LYS A 95 1.64 26.73 -0.18
N LYS A 96 1.81 28.03 -0.48
CA LYS A 96 2.78 28.48 -1.49
C LYS A 96 4.23 28.15 -1.15
N ASP A 97 4.55 28.00 0.13
CA ASP A 97 5.88 27.66 0.63
C ASP A 97 6.15 26.13 0.62
N GLY A 98 5.20 25.33 0.16
CA GLY A 98 5.30 23.86 0.09
C GLY A 98 4.93 23.14 1.39
N SER A 99 4.64 23.86 2.49
CA SER A 99 4.15 23.24 3.72
C SER A 99 2.68 22.82 3.59
N TYR A 100 2.24 21.89 4.43
CA TYR A 100 0.83 21.50 4.45
C TYR A 100 -0.08 22.68 4.83
N ARG A 101 -1.15 22.85 4.06
CA ARG A 101 -2.33 23.62 4.46
C ARG A 101 -3.28 22.69 5.21
N THR A 102 -3.56 21.52 4.64
CA THR A 102 -4.23 20.40 5.29
C THR A 102 -3.35 19.16 5.17
N HIS A 103 -3.16 18.48 6.28
CA HIS A 103 -2.43 17.21 6.27
C HIS A 103 -3.22 16.14 5.54
N PRO A 104 -2.56 15.16 4.91
CA PRO A 104 -3.24 13.96 4.46
C PRO A 104 -3.73 13.16 5.67
N THR A 105 -4.87 12.49 5.51
CA THR A 105 -5.42 11.60 6.55
C THR A 105 -5.79 10.25 5.96
N VAL A 106 -5.74 9.22 6.78
CA VAL A 106 -6.08 7.86 6.38
C VAL A 106 -6.96 7.16 7.41
N THR A 107 -7.99 6.48 6.92
CA THR A 107 -8.72 5.45 7.67
C THR A 107 -8.40 4.11 7.04
N VAL A 108 -8.01 3.13 7.85
CA VAL A 108 -7.72 1.77 7.41
C VAL A 108 -8.58 0.80 8.21
N ILE A 109 -9.37 0.01 7.51
CA ILE A 109 -10.18 -1.06 8.06
C ILE A 109 -9.61 -2.37 7.55
N HIS A 110 -9.11 -3.22 8.45
CA HIS A 110 -8.53 -4.51 8.15
C HIS A 110 -9.46 -5.63 8.61
N ASN A 111 -10.00 -6.39 7.66
CA ASN A 111 -10.97 -7.47 7.93
C ASN A 111 -12.15 -7.02 8.82
N GLY A 112 -12.63 -5.79 8.61
CA GLY A 112 -13.71 -5.18 9.40
C GLY A 112 -13.28 -4.50 10.70
N VAL A 113 -12.01 -4.56 11.07
CA VAL A 113 -11.45 -3.91 12.27
C VAL A 113 -10.80 -2.59 11.90
N VAL A 114 -11.19 -1.50 12.54
CA VAL A 114 -10.59 -0.18 12.33
C VAL A 114 -9.20 -0.14 12.95
N LEU A 115 -8.17 -0.02 12.12
CA LEU A 115 -6.78 0.12 12.56
C LEU A 115 -6.35 1.60 12.64
N GLN A 116 -6.77 2.39 11.67
CA GLN A 116 -6.54 3.83 11.60
C GLN A 116 -7.89 4.52 11.42
N ASN A 117 -8.16 5.56 12.18
CA ASN A 117 -9.41 6.30 12.13
C ASN A 117 -9.12 7.79 11.86
N ASN A 118 -9.20 8.19 10.60
CA ASN A 118 -8.88 9.56 10.15
C ASN A 118 -7.53 10.04 10.71
N THR A 119 -6.56 9.14 10.73
CA THR A 119 -5.23 9.39 11.30
C THR A 119 -4.46 10.36 10.41
N THR A 120 -3.91 11.41 11.01
CA THR A 120 -3.05 12.37 10.32
C THR A 120 -1.73 11.74 9.90
N ILE A 121 -1.39 11.88 8.62
CA ILE A 121 -0.10 11.48 8.08
C ILE A 121 0.86 12.68 8.17
N LEU A 122 2.01 12.50 8.80
CA LEU A 122 2.96 13.60 9.06
C LEU A 122 3.86 13.95 7.87
N GLY A 123 4.02 13.01 6.93
CA GLY A 123 4.83 13.19 5.73
C GLY A 123 4.99 11.91 4.95
N THR A 124 5.81 11.93 3.91
CA THR A 124 6.09 10.80 3.03
C THR A 124 6.77 9.66 3.79
N THR A 125 6.51 8.42 3.36
CA THR A 125 7.22 7.24 3.87
C THR A 125 8.58 7.15 3.21
N GLU A 126 9.64 7.36 3.99
CA GLU A 126 11.02 7.29 3.52
C GLU A 126 11.63 5.93 3.89
N TRP A 127 12.56 5.44 3.08
CA TRP A 127 13.29 4.21 3.38
C TRP A 127 14.08 4.31 4.68
N ILE A 128 14.74 5.44 4.91
CA ILE A 128 15.49 5.76 6.13
C ILE A 128 15.27 7.25 6.44
N GLY A 129 15.02 7.57 7.70
CA GLY A 129 14.88 8.93 8.17
C GLY A 129 13.46 9.28 8.59
N PHE A 130 13.24 10.57 8.83
CA PHE A 130 11.94 11.11 9.24
C PHE A 130 11.04 11.37 8.03
N PRO A 131 9.70 11.30 8.21
CA PRO A 131 8.75 11.72 7.20
C PRO A 131 9.07 13.12 6.65
N GLN A 132 8.94 13.29 5.34
CA GLN A 132 9.21 14.56 4.66
C GLN A 132 7.92 15.20 4.18
N VAL A 133 7.85 16.54 4.26
CA VAL A 133 6.77 17.30 3.62
C VAL A 133 7.26 17.70 2.23
N LYS A 134 6.64 17.10 1.20
CA LYS A 134 6.94 17.36 -0.22
C LYS A 134 5.65 17.75 -0.92
N ALA A 135 5.54 18.98 -1.42
CA ALA A 135 4.37 19.40 -2.18
C ALA A 135 4.25 18.57 -3.48
N HIS A 136 3.05 18.04 -3.71
CA HIS A 136 2.75 17.20 -4.88
C HIS A 136 1.29 17.39 -5.31
N GLY A 137 0.92 16.85 -6.46
CA GLY A 137 -0.45 16.73 -6.95
C GLY A 137 -0.93 15.29 -6.85
N SER A 138 -1.93 14.95 -7.69
CA SER A 138 -2.46 13.59 -7.84
C SER A 138 -1.34 12.59 -8.12
N GLY A 139 -1.39 11.43 -7.51
CA GLY A 139 -0.38 10.40 -7.62
C GLY A 139 -0.96 9.00 -7.84
N PRO A 140 -0.14 8.03 -8.26
CA PRO A 140 -0.57 6.64 -8.47
C PRO A 140 -0.77 5.91 -7.15
N ILE A 141 -1.47 4.78 -7.21
CA ILE A 141 -1.37 3.74 -6.18
C ILE A 141 -0.20 2.83 -6.58
N ILE A 142 0.72 2.59 -5.64
CA ILE A 142 1.85 1.67 -5.85
C ILE A 142 1.65 0.45 -4.95
N LEU A 143 1.91 -0.73 -5.50
CA LEU A 143 2.06 -1.97 -4.73
C LEU A 143 3.54 -2.33 -4.70
N GLN A 144 4.05 -2.53 -3.49
CA GLN A 144 5.47 -2.73 -3.26
C GLN A 144 5.88 -4.18 -3.50
N SER A 145 7.01 -4.32 -4.15
CA SER A 145 7.80 -5.55 -4.21
C SER A 145 8.92 -5.45 -3.20
N HIS A 146 8.63 -5.79 -1.95
CA HIS A 146 9.63 -5.69 -0.88
C HIS A 146 10.78 -6.71 -1.08
N GLY A 147 11.99 -6.30 -0.75
CA GLY A 147 13.22 -7.07 -0.98
C GLY A 147 13.51 -8.16 0.06
N ASP A 148 12.58 -8.48 0.95
CA ASP A 148 12.72 -9.57 1.92
C ASP A 148 12.83 -10.94 1.24
N PRO A 149 13.43 -11.96 1.90
CA PRO A 149 13.63 -13.28 1.30
C PRO A 149 12.40 -14.20 1.35
N SER A 150 11.31 -13.78 2.01
CA SER A 150 10.12 -14.61 2.16
C SER A 150 9.37 -14.83 0.83
N GLU A 151 8.44 -15.74 0.82
CA GLU A 151 7.58 -16.03 -0.33
C GLU A 151 6.70 -14.80 -0.66
N PRO A 152 6.38 -14.58 -1.96
CA PRO A 152 5.71 -13.37 -2.41
C PRO A 152 4.23 -13.33 -2.02
N ILE A 153 3.75 -12.12 -1.72
CA ILE A 153 2.33 -11.81 -1.48
C ILE A 153 1.55 -11.80 -2.78
N SER A 154 0.30 -12.18 -2.71
CA SER A 154 -0.65 -12.09 -3.82
C SER A 154 -1.75 -11.07 -3.54
N PHE A 155 -2.28 -10.48 -4.61
CA PHE A 155 -3.34 -9.48 -4.59
C PHE A 155 -4.47 -9.85 -5.53
N ARG A 156 -5.70 -9.44 -5.20
CA ARG A 156 -6.87 -9.56 -6.04
C ARG A 156 -7.95 -8.54 -5.67
N ASN A 157 -9.03 -8.48 -6.42
CA ASN A 157 -10.24 -7.71 -6.14
C ASN A 157 -9.94 -6.27 -5.69
N ILE A 158 -9.20 -5.53 -6.54
CA ILE A 158 -8.82 -4.15 -6.25
C ILE A 158 -9.77 -3.21 -6.99
N TRP A 159 -10.39 -2.31 -6.25
CA TRP A 159 -11.16 -1.23 -6.85
C TRP A 159 -10.96 0.08 -6.08
N ILE A 160 -11.15 1.17 -6.78
CA ILE A 160 -10.98 2.52 -6.26
C ILE A 160 -12.19 3.39 -6.64
N ARG A 161 -12.58 4.27 -5.74
CA ARG A 161 -13.59 5.30 -5.94
C ARG A 161 -13.01 6.65 -5.52
N GLU A 162 -12.97 7.60 -6.44
CA GLU A 162 -12.59 8.99 -6.14
C GLU A 162 -13.64 9.67 -5.26
N LEU A 163 -13.20 10.55 -4.36
CA LEU A 163 -14.01 11.28 -3.38
C LEU A 163 -14.04 12.78 -3.71
#